data_9ab0b1729d7075ff5c3562f5fa804de7
#
_entry.id   9ab0b1729d7075ff5c3562f5fa804de7
#
_cell.length_a   1.000
_cell.length_b   1.000
_cell.length_c   1.000
_cell.angle_alpha   90.00
_cell.angle_beta   90.00
_cell.angle_gamma   90.00
#
_symmetry.space_group_name_H-M   'P 1'
#
loop_
_entity.id
_entity.type
_entity.pdbx_description
1 polymer ?
#
loop_
_entity_poly.entity_id
_entity_poly.type
_entity_poly.pdbx_seq_one_letter_code
_entity_poly.pdbx_strand_id
1 'polypeptide(L)'
;MTIAEEKQAQRTAGRAARKALDAPQRAAANAALCRRVLELDAYRAARTLLLYAAFGGEADLAAVAAEAVRQGKTVAYPVCGEGFTLIAAVPGTDGWAVGQYGIRAPVPERSALLQPEQLDLVLVPCTAFDADCRRVGMGKGYYDRYLPRCTRAVKIGIALEVQRVPRAAVDVHDQRLDAFVTERGIYTWK
;
A
#
# COMPACT_ATOMS: atom_id res chain seq x y z
N MET A 1 -18.55 12.49 17.87
CA MET A 1 -17.15 12.18 17.49
C MET A 1 -16.86 12.89 16.18
N THR A 2 -15.79 13.64 16.09
CA THR A 2 -15.36 14.27 14.86
C THR A 2 -14.74 13.23 13.90
N ILE A 3 -14.68 13.53 12.60
CA ILE A 3 -14.02 12.65 11.61
C ILE A 3 -12.55 12.37 12.00
N ALA A 4 -11.86 13.37 12.57
CA ALA A 4 -10.47 13.21 13.02
C ALA A 4 -10.34 12.22 14.18
N GLU A 5 -11.23 12.28 15.16
CA GLU A 5 -11.29 11.33 16.28
C GLU A 5 -11.64 9.93 15.81
N GLU A 6 -12.59 9.79 14.87
CA GLU A 6 -12.98 8.51 14.31
C GLU A 6 -11.82 7.90 13.49
N LYS A 7 -11.15 8.68 12.64
CA LYS A 7 -9.92 8.24 11.95
C LYS A 7 -8.87 7.75 12.94
N GLN A 8 -8.67 8.45 14.05
CA GLN A 8 -7.69 8.06 15.05
C GLN A 8 -8.08 6.76 15.78
N ALA A 9 -9.35 6.59 16.12
CA ALA A 9 -9.88 5.36 16.70
C ALA A 9 -9.68 4.17 15.76
N GLN A 10 -10.04 4.32 14.48
CA GLN A 10 -9.87 3.27 13.45
C GLN A 10 -8.39 2.94 13.21
N ARG A 11 -7.47 3.92 13.23
CA ARG A 11 -6.01 3.66 13.17
C ARG A 11 -5.54 2.80 14.33
N THR A 12 -5.97 3.13 15.54
CA THR A 12 -5.59 2.40 16.76
C THR A 12 -6.11 0.97 16.70
N ALA A 13 -7.39 0.78 16.38
CA ALA A 13 -8.01 -0.53 16.27
C ALA A 13 -7.37 -1.39 15.19
N GLY A 14 -7.14 -0.85 13.99
CA GLY A 14 -6.53 -1.59 12.88
C GLY A 14 -5.08 -2.02 13.16
N ARG A 15 -4.30 -1.17 13.82
CA ARG A 15 -2.94 -1.53 14.27
C ARG A 15 -2.96 -2.62 15.34
N ALA A 16 -3.88 -2.54 16.29
CA ALA A 16 -4.05 -3.55 17.34
C ALA A 16 -4.47 -4.90 16.71
N ALA A 17 -5.43 -4.89 15.78
CA ALA A 17 -5.89 -6.09 15.09
C ALA A 17 -4.75 -6.79 14.32
N ARG A 18 -3.90 -6.02 13.61
CA ARG A 18 -2.72 -6.58 12.94
C ARG A 18 -1.72 -7.20 13.90
N LYS A 19 -1.47 -6.55 15.06
CA LYS A 19 -0.53 -7.04 16.06
C LYS A 19 -1.03 -8.30 16.77
N ALA A 20 -2.35 -8.49 16.87
CA ALA A 20 -2.95 -9.64 17.51
C ALA A 20 -2.78 -10.94 16.71
N LEU A 21 -2.48 -10.87 15.41
CA LEU A 21 -2.17 -12.06 14.63
C LEU A 21 -0.83 -12.65 15.06
N ASP A 22 -0.83 -13.94 15.38
CA ASP A 22 0.41 -14.69 15.64
C ASP A 22 1.23 -14.89 14.36
N ALA A 23 2.45 -15.40 14.49
CA ALA A 23 3.35 -15.58 13.35
C ALA A 23 2.81 -16.55 12.28
N PRO A 24 2.25 -17.73 12.61
CA PRO A 24 1.63 -18.63 11.65
C PRO A 24 0.43 -17.99 10.93
N GLN A 25 -0.47 -17.33 11.64
CA GLN A 25 -1.63 -16.65 11.07
C GLN A 25 -1.20 -15.57 10.07
N ARG A 26 -0.22 -14.76 10.45
CA ARG A 26 0.34 -13.70 9.61
C ARG A 26 1.00 -14.26 8.36
N ALA A 27 1.79 -15.33 8.48
CA ALA A 27 2.45 -15.97 7.34
C ALA A 27 1.41 -16.54 6.36
N ALA A 28 0.37 -17.23 6.86
CA ALA A 28 -0.70 -17.78 6.04
C ALA A 28 -1.50 -16.66 5.34
N ALA A 29 -1.83 -15.58 6.04
CA ALA A 29 -2.53 -14.43 5.49
C ALA A 29 -1.70 -13.75 4.38
N ASN A 30 -0.42 -13.47 4.63
CA ASN A 30 0.47 -12.89 3.62
C ASN A 30 0.59 -13.77 2.37
N ALA A 31 0.76 -15.08 2.54
CA ALA A 31 0.85 -16.00 1.40
C ALA A 31 -0.44 -16.01 0.57
N ALA A 32 -1.61 -16.03 1.22
CA ALA A 32 -2.90 -15.99 0.53
C ALA A 32 -3.13 -14.65 -0.20
N LEU A 33 -2.79 -13.53 0.45
CA LEU A 33 -2.91 -12.20 -0.11
C LEU A 33 -1.98 -12.03 -1.33
N CYS A 34 -0.71 -12.43 -1.22
CA CYS A 34 0.23 -12.35 -2.35
C CYS A 34 -0.25 -13.16 -3.56
N ARG A 35 -0.76 -14.38 -3.36
CA ARG A 35 -1.34 -15.16 -4.47
C ARG A 35 -2.47 -14.41 -5.16
N ARG A 36 -3.41 -13.80 -4.41
CA ARG A 36 -4.50 -13.01 -4.99
C ARG A 36 -4.00 -11.82 -5.78
N VAL A 37 -2.98 -11.11 -5.28
CA VAL A 37 -2.39 -9.98 -6.01
C VAL A 37 -1.80 -10.43 -7.33
N LEU A 38 -1.07 -11.56 -7.36
CA LEU A 38 -0.46 -12.11 -8.58
C LEU A 38 -1.50 -12.58 -9.62
N GLU A 39 -2.71 -12.92 -9.18
CA GLU A 39 -3.82 -13.35 -10.03
C GLU A 39 -4.63 -12.19 -10.63
N LEU A 40 -4.46 -10.95 -10.14
CA LEU A 40 -5.18 -9.78 -10.65
C LEU A 40 -4.82 -9.48 -12.10
N ASP A 41 -5.81 -9.16 -12.92
CA ASP A 41 -5.58 -8.69 -14.28
C ASP A 41 -4.77 -7.39 -14.30
N ALA A 42 -5.02 -6.49 -13.33
CA ALA A 42 -4.24 -5.27 -13.15
C ALA A 42 -2.75 -5.57 -12.91
N TYR A 43 -2.41 -6.59 -12.10
CA TYR A 43 -1.02 -7.00 -11.89
C TYR A 43 -0.42 -7.62 -13.17
N ARG A 44 -1.16 -8.49 -13.86
CA ARG A 44 -0.70 -9.15 -15.09
C ARG A 44 -0.39 -8.14 -16.20
N ALA A 45 -1.27 -7.14 -16.36
CA ALA A 45 -1.12 -6.09 -17.37
C ALA A 45 -0.03 -5.05 -17.03
N ALA A 46 0.23 -4.80 -15.75
CA ALA A 46 1.17 -3.79 -15.30
C ALA A 46 2.62 -4.15 -15.68
N ARG A 47 3.38 -3.14 -16.15
CA ARG A 47 4.83 -3.21 -16.35
C ARG A 47 5.59 -2.50 -15.26
N THR A 48 5.00 -1.45 -14.69
CA THR A 48 5.60 -0.59 -13.67
C THR A 48 4.70 -0.55 -12.44
N LEU A 49 5.21 -1.03 -11.31
CA LEU A 49 4.48 -1.14 -10.05
C LEU A 49 5.09 -0.23 -8.98
N LEU A 50 4.24 0.42 -8.20
CA LEU A 50 4.62 1.02 -6.92
C LEU A 50 4.11 0.11 -5.80
N LEU A 51 5.03 -0.52 -5.08
CA LEU A 51 4.77 -1.29 -3.88
C LEU A 51 5.08 -0.44 -2.64
N TYR A 52 5.08 -1.04 -1.46
CA TYR A 52 5.55 -0.44 -0.22
C TYR A 52 6.42 -1.44 0.55
N ALA A 53 7.33 -0.95 1.37
CA ALA A 53 8.06 -1.77 2.33
C ALA A 53 7.19 -1.94 3.58
N ALA A 54 6.79 -3.16 3.88
CA ALA A 54 5.88 -3.44 4.99
C ALA A 54 6.48 -3.03 6.34
N PHE A 55 5.69 -2.35 7.16
CA PHE A 55 6.07 -1.87 8.46
C PHE A 55 4.95 -2.07 9.49
N GLY A 56 5.31 -2.31 10.75
CA GLY A 56 4.34 -2.36 11.86
C GLY A 56 3.24 -3.41 11.69
N GLY A 57 3.55 -4.55 11.07
CA GLY A 57 2.62 -5.65 10.84
C GLY A 57 1.71 -5.47 9.62
N GLU A 58 2.04 -4.59 8.69
CA GLU A 58 1.39 -4.51 7.38
C GLU A 58 1.54 -5.82 6.61
N ALA A 59 0.65 -6.05 5.65
CA ALA A 59 0.78 -7.18 4.74
C ALA A 59 2.10 -7.07 3.96
N ASP A 60 2.88 -8.14 3.96
CA ASP A 60 4.18 -8.17 3.31
C ASP A 60 4.05 -8.59 1.84
N LEU A 61 4.51 -7.73 0.95
CA LEU A 61 4.48 -7.92 -0.50
C LEU A 61 5.82 -8.40 -1.09
N ALA A 62 6.76 -8.86 -0.27
CA ALA A 62 8.08 -9.29 -0.74
C ALA A 62 7.98 -10.39 -1.82
N ALA A 63 7.04 -11.33 -1.69
CA ALA A 63 6.80 -12.37 -2.70
C ALA A 63 6.26 -11.80 -4.02
N VAL A 64 5.39 -10.77 -3.95
CA VAL A 64 4.89 -10.06 -5.15
C VAL A 64 6.02 -9.31 -5.84
N ALA A 65 6.86 -8.63 -5.06
CA ALA A 65 8.03 -7.92 -5.59
C ALA A 65 9.02 -8.85 -6.30
N ALA A 66 9.36 -9.97 -5.65
CA ALA A 66 10.27 -10.96 -6.22
C ALA A 66 9.75 -11.54 -7.54
N GLU A 67 8.46 -11.90 -7.58
CA GLU A 67 7.82 -12.42 -8.79
C GLU A 67 7.73 -11.35 -9.88
N ALA A 68 7.42 -10.11 -9.56
CA ALA A 68 7.39 -9.00 -10.51
C ALA A 68 8.78 -8.79 -11.17
N VAL A 69 9.84 -8.78 -10.38
CA VAL A 69 11.22 -8.67 -10.88
C VAL A 69 11.58 -9.87 -11.77
N ARG A 70 11.22 -11.09 -11.37
CA ARG A 70 11.44 -12.30 -12.18
C ARG A 70 10.73 -12.23 -13.54
N GLN A 71 9.57 -11.57 -13.59
CA GLN A 71 8.81 -11.32 -14.84
C GLN A 71 9.33 -10.12 -15.64
N GLY A 72 10.42 -9.48 -15.23
CA GLY A 72 10.97 -8.31 -15.91
C GLY A 72 10.17 -7.02 -15.72
N LYS A 73 9.29 -6.96 -14.70
CA LYS A 73 8.55 -5.75 -14.38
C LYS A 73 9.42 -4.80 -13.56
N THR A 74 9.16 -3.50 -13.68
CA THR A 74 9.80 -2.46 -12.87
C THR A 74 9.06 -2.34 -11.53
N VAL A 75 9.79 -2.47 -10.42
CA VAL A 75 9.24 -2.38 -9.07
C VAL A 75 9.84 -1.16 -8.36
N ALA A 76 8.99 -0.18 -8.08
CA ALA A 76 9.33 1.02 -7.33
C ALA A 76 8.78 0.95 -5.91
N TYR A 77 9.40 1.72 -5.01
CA TYR A 77 8.97 1.89 -3.62
C TYR A 77 8.90 3.38 -3.27
N PRO A 78 8.04 3.77 -2.32
CA PRO A 78 7.90 5.16 -1.93
C PRO A 78 9.09 5.65 -1.13
N VAL A 79 9.56 6.83 -1.48
CA VAL A 79 10.43 7.67 -0.65
C VAL A 79 9.61 8.84 -0.16
N CYS A 80 9.49 8.97 1.16
CA CYS A 80 8.79 10.07 1.81
C CYS A 80 9.76 11.24 2.01
N GLY A 81 9.44 12.39 1.45
CA GLY A 81 10.23 13.62 1.54
C GLY A 81 9.58 14.69 2.40
N GLU A 82 10.21 15.85 2.45
CA GLU A 82 9.70 17.05 3.10
C GLU A 82 8.37 17.52 2.48
N GLY A 83 7.57 18.27 3.22
CA GLY A 83 6.28 18.75 2.75
C GLY A 83 5.26 17.64 2.45
N PHE A 84 5.45 16.45 3.02
CA PHE A 84 4.62 15.26 2.77
C PHE A 84 4.61 14.83 1.29
N THR A 85 5.71 15.03 0.60
CA THR A 85 5.91 14.56 -0.78
C THR A 85 6.22 13.07 -0.80
N LEU A 86 5.77 12.37 -1.84
CA LEU A 86 6.09 10.97 -2.12
C LEU A 86 6.75 10.90 -3.50
N ILE A 87 7.84 10.17 -3.59
CA ILE A 87 8.56 9.90 -4.84
C ILE A 87 8.61 8.39 -5.03
N ALA A 88 8.30 7.90 -6.22
CA ALA A 88 8.49 6.51 -6.59
C ALA A 88 9.93 6.29 -7.03
N ALA A 89 10.63 5.36 -6.39
CA ALA A 89 12.04 5.07 -6.68
C ALA A 89 12.27 3.57 -6.87
N VAL A 90 12.96 3.21 -7.94
CA VAL A 90 13.43 1.85 -8.22
C VAL A 90 14.83 1.72 -7.64
N PRO A 91 15.03 0.98 -6.54
CA PRO A 91 16.32 0.90 -5.88
C PRO A 91 17.35 0.15 -6.73
N GLY A 92 18.57 0.67 -6.83
CA GLY A 92 19.72 -0.06 -7.33
C GLY A 92 20.21 -1.14 -6.34
N THR A 93 21.29 -1.81 -6.67
CA THR A 93 21.87 -2.93 -5.87
C THR A 93 22.11 -2.52 -4.41
N ASP A 94 22.66 -1.33 -4.16
CA ASP A 94 22.91 -0.78 -2.82
C ASP A 94 21.96 0.39 -2.50
N GLY A 95 20.81 0.38 -3.13
CA GLY A 95 19.85 1.50 -3.12
C GLY A 95 18.90 1.54 -1.93
N TRP A 96 19.14 0.80 -0.85
CA TRP A 96 18.27 0.77 0.32
C TRP A 96 18.90 1.32 1.58
N ALA A 97 18.14 2.09 2.36
CA ALA A 97 18.53 2.55 3.70
C ALA A 97 17.34 2.53 4.65
N VAL A 98 17.59 2.76 5.93
CA VAL A 98 16.53 3.06 6.90
C VAL A 98 16.12 4.51 6.69
N GLY A 99 14.92 4.72 6.21
CA GLY A 99 14.35 6.02 5.92
C GLY A 99 13.61 6.63 7.11
N GLN A 100 12.79 7.60 6.82
CA GLN A 100 11.93 8.27 7.80
C GLN A 100 11.05 7.26 8.52
N TYR A 101 10.79 7.46 9.80
CA TYR A 101 10.00 6.58 10.66
C TYR A 101 10.58 5.16 10.89
N GLY A 102 11.87 4.93 10.60
CA GLY A 102 12.49 3.61 10.74
C GLY A 102 12.03 2.61 9.66
N ILE A 103 11.38 3.07 8.61
CA ILE A 103 10.93 2.25 7.50
C ILE A 103 12.05 2.13 6.46
N ARG A 104 12.30 0.92 5.98
CA ARG A 104 13.25 0.71 4.89
C ARG A 104 12.75 1.37 3.62
N ALA A 105 13.55 2.22 3.00
CA ALA A 105 13.20 2.97 1.81
C ALA A 105 14.36 3.01 0.81
N PRO A 106 14.09 3.21 -0.49
CA PRO A 106 15.13 3.50 -1.46
C PRO A 106 15.87 4.80 -1.13
N VAL A 107 17.16 4.83 -1.42
CA VAL A 107 17.98 6.03 -1.39
C VAL A 107 17.87 6.73 -2.75
N PRO A 108 17.32 7.95 -2.83
CA PRO A 108 17.04 8.61 -4.12
C PRO A 108 18.26 8.69 -5.04
N GLU A 109 19.43 9.01 -4.49
CA GLU A 109 20.69 9.19 -5.22
C GLU A 109 21.23 7.87 -5.81
N ARG A 110 20.69 6.72 -5.35
CA ARG A 110 21.08 5.36 -5.78
C ARG A 110 19.91 4.62 -6.42
N SER A 111 18.90 5.35 -6.87
CA SER A 111 17.66 4.80 -7.41
C SER A 111 17.26 5.51 -8.70
N ALA A 112 16.62 4.79 -9.60
CA ALA A 112 15.92 5.41 -10.71
C ALA A 112 14.59 5.98 -10.22
N LEU A 113 14.37 7.29 -10.39
CA LEU A 113 13.14 7.95 -9.99
C LEU A 113 12.10 7.87 -11.11
N LEU A 114 10.86 7.59 -10.73
CA LEU A 114 9.74 7.50 -11.65
C LEU A 114 8.75 8.63 -11.41
N GLN A 115 8.20 9.16 -12.51
CA GLN A 115 7.07 10.07 -12.44
C GLN A 115 5.77 9.28 -12.16
N PRO A 116 4.79 9.87 -11.46
CA PRO A 116 3.53 9.19 -11.14
C PRO A 116 2.79 8.64 -12.37
N GLU A 117 2.90 9.33 -13.50
CA GLU A 117 2.27 8.98 -14.77
C GLU A 117 2.89 7.75 -15.45
N GLN A 118 4.07 7.32 -15.00
CA GLN A 118 4.75 6.11 -15.50
C GLN A 118 4.29 4.83 -14.79
N LEU A 119 3.51 4.96 -13.71
CA LEU A 119 3.03 3.81 -12.95
C LEU A 119 1.78 3.21 -13.60
N ASP A 120 1.74 1.89 -13.68
CA ASP A 120 0.58 1.13 -14.16
C ASP A 120 -0.25 0.57 -13.00
N LEU A 121 0.39 0.25 -11.86
CA LEU A 121 -0.25 -0.28 -10.66
C LEU A 121 0.37 0.33 -9.41
N VAL A 122 -0.48 0.81 -8.51
CA VAL A 122 -0.07 1.29 -7.18
C VAL A 122 -0.75 0.45 -6.11
N LEU A 123 0.05 -0.26 -5.29
CA LEU A 123 -0.42 -1.01 -4.14
C LEU A 123 -0.29 -0.15 -2.89
N VAL A 124 -1.41 0.16 -2.26
CA VAL A 124 -1.54 1.18 -1.22
C VAL A 124 -1.78 0.56 0.15
N PRO A 125 -0.91 0.75 1.15
CA PRO A 125 -1.15 0.27 2.51
C PRO A 125 -2.18 1.16 3.23
N CYS A 126 -2.83 0.58 4.25
CA CYS A 126 -3.72 1.34 5.13
C CYS A 126 -3.74 0.77 6.55
N THR A 127 -4.40 1.49 7.46
CA THR A 127 -4.68 1.02 8.83
C THR A 127 -6.08 0.45 8.97
N ALA A 128 -7.05 0.96 8.24
CA ALA A 128 -8.40 0.43 8.13
C ALA A 128 -8.97 0.69 6.74
N PHE A 129 -9.94 -0.11 6.33
CA PHE A 129 -10.65 0.04 5.06
C PHE A 129 -12.08 -0.48 5.16
N ASP A 130 -12.94 -0.09 4.21
CA ASP A 130 -14.29 -0.61 4.07
C ASP A 130 -14.54 -1.29 2.70
N ALA A 131 -15.69 -1.94 2.58
CA ALA A 131 -16.07 -2.64 1.37
C ALA A 131 -16.32 -1.72 0.15
N ASP A 132 -16.47 -0.41 0.40
CA ASP A 132 -16.60 0.62 -0.64
C ASP A 132 -15.25 1.18 -1.11
N CYS A 133 -14.14 0.53 -0.76
CA CYS A 133 -12.77 0.91 -1.12
C CYS A 133 -12.32 2.26 -0.58
N ARG A 134 -12.91 2.73 0.55
CA ARG A 134 -12.40 3.85 1.32
C ARG A 134 -11.35 3.35 2.30
N ARG A 135 -10.38 4.20 2.64
CA ARG A 135 -9.30 3.82 3.53
C ARG A 135 -8.96 4.88 4.56
N VAL A 136 -8.46 4.43 5.69
CA VAL A 136 -7.79 5.27 6.68
C VAL A 136 -6.30 4.94 6.65
N GLY A 137 -5.49 5.90 6.23
CA GLY A 137 -4.03 5.80 6.22
C GLY A 137 -3.40 6.12 7.57
N MET A 138 -2.07 6.23 7.61
CA MET A 138 -1.31 6.53 8.84
C MET A 138 -1.41 7.98 9.31
N GLY A 139 -2.08 8.87 8.55
CA GLY A 139 -2.42 10.24 8.97
C GLY A 139 -1.51 11.35 8.47
N LYS A 140 -0.53 11.05 7.60
CA LYS A 140 0.35 12.05 6.98
C LYS A 140 -0.10 12.52 5.60
N GLY A 141 -1.04 11.82 4.96
CA GLY A 141 -1.63 12.17 3.67
C GLY A 141 -0.69 12.05 2.47
N TYR A 142 0.40 11.28 2.58
CA TYR A 142 1.32 11.06 1.44
C TYR A 142 0.60 10.51 0.21
N TYR A 143 -0.15 9.45 0.37
CA TYR A 143 -0.87 8.81 -0.73
C TYR A 143 -2.01 9.69 -1.25
N ASP A 144 -2.70 10.44 -0.39
CA ASP A 144 -3.82 11.30 -0.81
C ASP A 144 -3.37 12.43 -1.74
N ARG A 145 -2.13 12.92 -1.55
CA ARG A 145 -1.50 13.89 -2.46
C ARG A 145 -0.88 13.26 -3.70
N TYR A 146 -0.42 12.01 -3.59
CA TYR A 146 0.31 11.34 -4.66
C TYR A 146 -0.62 10.67 -5.69
N LEU A 147 -1.65 9.96 -5.23
CA LEU A 147 -2.53 9.14 -6.07
C LEU A 147 -3.26 9.91 -7.19
N PRO A 148 -3.70 11.18 -7.00
CA PRO A 148 -4.29 11.95 -8.09
C PRO A 148 -3.36 12.17 -9.29
N ARG A 149 -2.04 12.16 -9.06
CA ARG A 149 -1.01 12.29 -10.09
C ARG A 149 -0.76 10.98 -10.86
N CYS A 150 -1.13 9.84 -10.29
CA CYS A 150 -0.99 8.53 -10.93
C CYS A 150 -2.18 8.28 -11.87
N THR A 151 -2.25 9.06 -12.96
CA THR A 151 -3.43 9.15 -13.85
C THR A 151 -3.71 7.87 -14.63
N ARG A 152 -2.68 7.05 -14.88
CA ARG A 152 -2.78 5.78 -15.62
C ARG A 152 -2.91 4.56 -14.73
N ALA A 153 -2.45 4.68 -13.48
CA ALA A 153 -2.33 3.54 -12.58
C ALA A 153 -3.69 3.07 -12.05
N VAL A 154 -3.87 1.76 -12.00
CA VAL A 154 -4.87 1.13 -11.13
C VAL A 154 -4.37 1.23 -9.69
N LYS A 155 -5.22 1.68 -8.77
CA LYS A 155 -4.90 1.94 -7.36
C LYS A 155 -5.59 0.90 -6.49
N ILE A 156 -4.83 -0.04 -5.94
CA ILE A 156 -5.37 -1.16 -5.17
C ILE A 156 -4.89 -1.08 -3.73
N GLY A 157 -5.83 -1.05 -2.80
CA GLY A 157 -5.55 -1.13 -1.37
C GLY A 157 -5.14 -2.54 -0.97
N ILE A 158 -4.15 -2.63 -0.11
CA ILE A 158 -3.64 -3.88 0.44
C ILE A 158 -3.81 -3.84 1.95
N ALA A 159 -4.55 -4.80 2.48
CA ALA A 159 -4.80 -4.90 3.91
C ALA A 159 -5.03 -6.36 4.32
N LEU A 160 -4.82 -6.65 5.61
CA LEU A 160 -5.31 -7.90 6.20
C LEU A 160 -6.80 -7.74 6.54
N GLU A 161 -7.59 -8.80 6.39
CA GLU A 161 -9.05 -8.75 6.61
C GLU A 161 -9.43 -8.21 8.00
N VAL A 162 -8.60 -8.44 9.00
CA VAL A 162 -8.80 -7.92 10.37
C VAL A 162 -8.81 -6.39 10.45
N GLN A 163 -8.40 -5.69 9.39
CA GLN A 163 -8.42 -4.23 9.30
C GLN A 163 -9.72 -3.68 8.69
N ARG A 164 -10.62 -4.57 8.23
CA ARG A 164 -11.88 -4.16 7.63
C ARG A 164 -12.82 -3.60 8.71
N VAL A 165 -13.40 -2.46 8.39
CA VAL A 165 -14.43 -1.79 9.21
C VAL A 165 -15.74 -1.70 8.44
N PRO A 166 -16.90 -1.56 9.10
CA PRO A 166 -18.17 -1.38 8.41
C PRO A 166 -18.19 -0.12 7.53
N ARG A 167 -17.55 0.96 7.98
CA ARG A 167 -17.40 2.22 7.24
C ARG A 167 -16.08 2.88 7.65
N ALA A 168 -15.23 3.17 6.69
CA ALA A 168 -14.00 3.92 6.93
C ALA A 168 -14.30 5.41 7.12
N ALA A 169 -13.72 6.01 8.15
CA ALA A 169 -13.80 7.45 8.39
C ALA A 169 -12.96 8.19 7.35
N VAL A 170 -13.62 8.89 6.44
CA VAL A 170 -12.97 9.65 5.37
C VAL A 170 -13.53 11.06 5.28
N ASP A 171 -12.72 12.00 4.78
CA ASP A 171 -13.14 13.35 4.43
C ASP A 171 -12.95 13.63 2.94
N VAL A 172 -13.19 14.86 2.51
CA VAL A 172 -13.17 15.25 1.10
C VAL A 172 -11.81 15.18 0.43
N HIS A 173 -10.74 15.08 1.21
CA HIS A 173 -9.35 15.01 0.70
C HIS A 173 -8.86 13.56 0.55
N ASP A 174 -9.53 12.61 1.19
CA ASP A 174 -9.11 11.20 1.14
C ASP A 174 -9.42 10.59 -0.22
N GLN A 175 -8.43 9.94 -0.80
CA GLN A 175 -8.59 9.29 -2.11
C GLN A 175 -9.20 7.89 -1.94
N ARG A 176 -10.29 7.65 -2.65
CA ARG A 176 -10.87 6.32 -2.80
C ARG A 176 -10.03 5.49 -3.76
N LEU A 177 -9.92 4.20 -3.51
CA LEU A 177 -9.16 3.28 -4.37
C LEU A 177 -10.08 2.50 -5.32
N ASP A 178 -9.51 1.94 -6.38
CA ASP A 178 -10.26 1.18 -7.38
C ASP A 178 -10.71 -0.19 -6.83
N ALA A 179 -9.88 -0.80 -5.96
CA ALA A 179 -10.17 -2.06 -5.30
C ALA A 179 -9.39 -2.19 -3.98
N PHE A 180 -9.78 -3.18 -3.18
CA PHE A 180 -8.99 -3.71 -2.06
C PHE A 180 -8.77 -5.21 -2.20
N VAL A 181 -7.57 -5.67 -1.83
CA VAL A 181 -7.22 -7.09 -1.74
C VAL A 181 -6.83 -7.44 -0.32
N THR A 182 -7.45 -8.50 0.20
CA THR A 182 -7.09 -9.13 1.48
C THR A 182 -6.78 -10.61 1.28
N GLU A 183 -6.35 -11.30 2.31
CA GLU A 183 -6.22 -12.76 2.28
C GLU A 183 -7.57 -13.47 2.09
N ARG A 184 -8.71 -12.80 2.32
CA ARG A 184 -10.04 -13.39 2.21
C ARG A 184 -10.76 -13.06 0.90
N GLY A 185 -10.43 -11.95 0.26
CA GLY A 185 -11.16 -11.57 -0.95
C GLY A 185 -10.68 -10.30 -1.62
N ILE A 186 -11.40 -9.93 -2.68
CA ILE A 186 -11.24 -8.69 -3.42
C ILE A 186 -12.52 -7.89 -3.25
N TYR A 187 -12.38 -6.62 -2.92
CA TYR A 187 -13.46 -5.65 -2.77
C TYR A 187 -13.36 -4.64 -3.89
N THR A 188 -14.47 -4.40 -4.57
CA THR A 188 -14.62 -3.36 -5.59
C THR A 188 -15.86 -2.56 -5.28
N TRP A 189 -15.83 -1.26 -5.47
CA TRP A 189 -17.03 -0.45 -5.33
C TRP A 189 -17.78 -0.39 -6.67
N LYS A 190 -19.09 -0.32 -6.57
CA LYS A 190 -20.01 -0.17 -7.71
C LYS A 190 -20.30 1.31 -7.98
#